data_8712f85817b11773661c5f4c964b20e3
#
_entry.id   8712f85817b11773661c5f4c964b20e3
#
_cell.length_a   1.000
_cell.length_b   1.000
_cell.length_c   1.000
_cell.angle_alpha   90.00
_cell.angle_beta   90.00
_cell.angle_gamma   90.00
#
_symmetry.space_group_name_H-M   'P 1'
#
loop_
_entity.id
_entity.type
_entity.pdbx_description
1 polymer ?
#
loop_
_entity_poly.entity_id
_entity_poly.type
_entity_poly.pdbx_seq_one_letter_code
_entity_poly.pdbx_strand_id
1 'polypeptide(L)'
;MSIQFITNDKKHYLPLLLLADEQESMIDRYLERGDLFVMFDGQNPIAVAVVTAEGNGVYELKNLAVTPVYQRKGYGRQMIEFLCRHYSGACHTMLVGTGESRQTVSFYENCGFTYSHTVLDFFTRNYDHPIIEDGRVLKDMIYFQRKLVRLCSHSFSERTDDLVN
;
A
#
# COMPACT_ATOMS: atom_id res chain seq x y z
N MET A 1 -17.26 1.19 7.93
CA MET A 1 -15.86 1.55 7.70
C MET A 1 -15.76 2.59 6.60
N SER A 2 -14.91 3.59 6.78
CA SER A 2 -14.65 4.59 5.76
C SER A 2 -13.13 4.73 5.55
N ILE A 3 -12.71 5.01 4.32
CA ILE A 3 -11.32 5.29 3.99
C ILE A 3 -11.24 6.74 3.54
N GLN A 4 -10.36 7.51 4.15
CA GLN A 4 -10.18 8.94 3.87
C GLN A 4 -8.78 9.21 3.38
N PHE A 5 -8.67 10.11 2.41
CA PHE A 5 -7.42 10.66 1.94
C PHE A 5 -7.00 11.83 2.83
N ILE A 6 -5.80 11.74 3.41
CA ILE A 6 -5.28 12.73 4.38
C ILE A 6 -4.23 13.60 3.72
N THR A 7 -4.48 14.90 3.67
CA THR A 7 -3.59 15.88 3.02
C THR A 7 -2.78 16.72 3.99
N ASN A 8 -3.23 16.85 5.24
CA ASN A 8 -2.60 17.70 6.25
C ASN A 8 -2.35 16.92 7.53
N ASP A 9 -1.32 17.32 8.28
CA ASP A 9 -1.01 16.77 9.59
C ASP A 9 -0.87 15.24 9.59
N LYS A 10 -0.15 14.73 8.62
CA LYS A 10 0.04 13.29 8.41
C LYS A 10 0.69 12.60 9.61
N LYS A 11 1.55 13.31 10.34
CA LYS A 11 2.21 12.81 11.56
C LYS A 11 1.24 12.54 12.71
N HIS A 12 0.02 13.04 12.63
CA HIS A 12 -1.04 12.67 13.58
C HIS A 12 -1.26 11.14 13.62
N TYR A 13 -0.99 10.47 12.51
CA TYR A 13 -1.15 9.02 12.37
C TYR A 13 0.17 8.24 12.57
N LEU A 14 1.22 8.89 13.08
CA LEU A 14 2.52 8.25 13.32
C LEU A 14 2.42 6.97 14.15
N PRO A 15 1.61 6.88 15.23
CA PRO A 15 1.49 5.62 15.98
C PRO A 15 1.04 4.43 15.14
N LEU A 16 0.17 4.63 14.15
CA LEU A 16 -0.25 3.59 13.22
C LEU A 16 0.84 3.26 12.19
N LEU A 17 1.50 4.28 11.66
CA LEU A 17 2.58 4.11 10.69
C LEU A 17 3.75 3.31 11.28
N LEU A 18 4.06 3.52 12.56
CA LEU A 18 5.13 2.82 13.28
C LEU A 18 4.84 1.32 13.47
N LEU A 19 3.59 0.88 13.33
CA LEU A 19 3.26 -0.55 13.39
C LEU A 19 3.85 -1.34 12.21
N ALA A 20 3.98 -0.69 11.05
CA ALA A 20 4.52 -1.32 9.84
C ALA A 20 5.97 -0.94 9.57
N ASP A 21 6.42 0.22 10.03
CA ASP A 21 7.78 0.72 9.83
C ASP A 21 8.27 1.37 11.13
N GLU A 22 9.07 0.66 11.89
CA GLU A 22 9.37 1.00 13.28
C GLU A 22 10.37 2.14 13.48
N GLN A 23 10.86 2.77 12.40
CA GLN A 23 11.80 3.89 12.49
C GLN A 23 11.21 5.14 11.83
N GLU A 24 10.97 6.18 12.63
CA GLU A 24 10.35 7.42 12.16
C GLU A 24 11.15 8.08 11.03
N SER A 25 12.50 8.07 11.11
CA SER A 25 13.34 8.64 10.06
C SER A 25 13.19 7.93 8.71
N MET A 26 12.81 6.66 8.70
CA MET A 26 12.48 5.93 7.49
C MET A 26 11.11 6.34 6.95
N ILE A 27 10.13 6.52 7.83
CA ILE A 27 8.79 7.03 7.47
C ILE A 27 8.91 8.43 6.86
N ASP A 28 9.78 9.27 7.39
CA ASP A 28 10.03 10.63 6.88
C ASP A 28 10.49 10.65 5.41
N ARG A 29 11.11 9.58 4.92
CA ARG A 29 11.57 9.50 3.53
C ARG A 29 10.43 9.49 2.52
N TYR A 30 9.23 9.05 2.91
CA TYR A 30 8.12 8.87 1.97
C TYR A 30 6.80 9.54 2.38
N LEU A 31 6.62 9.93 3.65
CA LEU A 31 5.31 10.36 4.14
C LEU A 31 4.81 11.63 3.46
N GLU A 32 5.64 12.68 3.38
CA GLU A 32 5.20 13.96 2.82
C GLU A 32 4.96 13.90 1.30
N ARG A 33 5.79 13.17 0.58
CA ARG A 33 5.63 13.00 -0.87
C ARG A 33 4.58 11.95 -1.24
N GLY A 34 4.17 11.13 -0.29
CA GLY A 34 3.21 10.05 -0.48
C GLY A 34 1.77 10.46 -0.24
N ASP A 35 0.87 9.64 -0.74
CA ASP A 35 -0.55 9.72 -0.47
C ASP A 35 -0.87 8.89 0.77
N LEU A 36 -1.41 9.53 1.80
CA LEU A 36 -1.83 8.85 3.04
C LEU A 36 -3.33 8.58 3.02
N PHE A 37 -3.69 7.33 3.25
CA PHE A 37 -5.07 6.88 3.43
C PHE A 37 -5.25 6.32 4.83
N VAL A 38 -6.35 6.66 5.46
CA VAL A 38 -6.70 6.17 6.81
C VAL A 38 -8.09 5.55 6.77
N MET A 39 -8.18 4.34 7.29
CA MET A 39 -9.46 3.64 7.47
C MET A 39 -9.97 3.90 8.88
N PHE A 40 -11.24 4.27 8.97
CA PHE A 40 -11.92 4.59 10.22
C PHE A 40 -13.06 3.62 10.51
N ASP A 41 -13.14 3.22 11.78
CA ASP A 41 -14.35 2.66 12.37
C ASP A 41 -15.03 3.77 13.18
N GLY A 42 -16.09 4.38 12.61
CA GLY A 42 -16.62 5.63 13.14
C GLY A 42 -15.58 6.74 13.09
N GLN A 43 -15.16 7.23 14.24
CA GLN A 43 -14.10 8.24 14.37
C GLN A 43 -12.74 7.63 14.77
N ASN A 44 -12.68 6.32 14.96
CA ASN A 44 -11.48 5.61 15.37
C ASN A 44 -10.62 5.19 14.17
N PRO A 45 -9.39 5.71 14.02
CA PRO A 45 -8.49 5.25 12.96
C PRO A 45 -7.99 3.84 13.28
N ILE A 46 -8.19 2.90 12.36
CA ILE A 46 -7.88 1.49 12.55
C ILE A 46 -6.82 0.94 11.60
N ALA A 47 -6.60 1.62 10.48
CA ALA A 47 -5.60 1.21 9.49
C ALA A 47 -5.09 2.41 8.72
N VAL A 48 -3.86 2.31 8.24
CA VAL A 48 -3.22 3.32 7.39
C VAL A 48 -2.55 2.67 6.19
N ALA A 49 -2.43 3.44 5.11
CA ALA A 49 -1.61 3.08 3.96
C ALA A 49 -0.95 4.34 3.40
N VAL A 50 0.29 4.22 2.95
CA VAL A 50 1.00 5.27 2.22
C VAL A 50 1.43 4.72 0.87
N VAL A 51 1.09 5.44 -0.20
CA VAL A 51 1.44 5.09 -1.58
C VAL A 51 2.22 6.23 -2.20
N THR A 52 3.31 5.91 -2.89
CA THR A 52 4.14 6.88 -3.60
C THR A 52 4.15 6.60 -5.09
N ALA A 53 4.16 7.67 -5.90
CA ALA A 53 4.38 7.57 -7.34
C ALA A 53 5.88 7.40 -7.60
N GLU A 54 6.27 6.33 -8.30
CA GLU A 54 7.67 6.03 -8.62
C GLU A 54 8.04 6.31 -10.08
N GLY A 55 7.09 6.87 -10.84
CA GLY A 55 7.27 7.20 -12.27
C GLY A 55 6.85 6.08 -13.21
N ASN A 56 6.58 6.45 -14.46
CA ASN A 56 6.23 5.51 -15.54
C ASN A 56 5.05 4.58 -15.22
N GLY A 57 4.07 5.06 -14.47
CA GLY A 57 2.90 4.25 -14.10
C GLY A 57 3.17 3.21 -13.01
N VAL A 58 4.30 3.29 -12.32
CA VAL A 58 4.66 2.45 -11.17
C VAL A 58 4.38 3.22 -9.88
N TYR A 59 3.66 2.60 -8.97
CA TYR A 59 3.38 3.12 -7.62
C TYR A 59 3.86 2.10 -6.59
N GLU A 60 4.24 2.58 -5.42
CA GLU A 60 4.69 1.71 -4.34
C GLU A 60 3.86 1.90 -3.08
N LEU A 61 3.38 0.79 -2.54
CA LEU A 61 2.79 0.76 -1.20
C LEU A 61 3.94 0.76 -0.18
N LYS A 62 4.19 1.93 0.42
CA LYS A 62 5.32 2.14 1.34
C LYS A 62 5.02 1.71 2.77
N ASN A 63 3.77 1.78 3.17
CA ASN A 63 3.34 1.47 4.53
C ASN A 63 1.90 0.95 4.48
N LEU A 64 1.65 -0.15 5.13
CA LEU A 64 0.31 -0.70 5.35
C LEU A 64 0.28 -1.27 6.75
N ALA A 65 -0.55 -0.69 7.60
CA ALA A 65 -0.70 -1.14 8.98
C ALA A 65 -2.16 -1.22 9.37
N VAL A 66 -2.51 -2.25 10.14
CA VAL A 66 -3.82 -2.43 10.78
C VAL A 66 -3.58 -2.57 12.27
N THR A 67 -4.36 -1.86 13.10
CA THR A 67 -4.23 -1.98 14.54
C THR A 67 -4.46 -3.43 15.00
N PRO A 68 -3.74 -3.92 16.03
CA PRO A 68 -3.77 -5.34 16.40
C PRO A 68 -5.17 -5.93 16.63
N VAL A 69 -6.08 -5.18 17.27
CA VAL A 69 -7.45 -5.67 17.55
C VAL A 69 -8.31 -5.82 16.30
N TYR A 70 -7.91 -5.18 15.18
CA TYR A 70 -8.59 -5.25 13.90
C TYR A 70 -7.88 -6.14 12.88
N GLN A 71 -6.74 -6.73 13.23
CA GLN A 71 -6.02 -7.65 12.36
C GLN A 71 -6.76 -8.96 12.15
N ARG A 72 -6.45 -9.67 11.05
CA ARG A 72 -7.04 -10.96 10.66
C ARG A 72 -8.56 -10.92 10.46
N LYS A 73 -9.10 -9.76 10.13
CA LYS A 73 -10.53 -9.54 9.84
C LYS A 73 -10.76 -9.06 8.40
N GLY A 74 -9.70 -9.06 7.57
CA GLY A 74 -9.79 -8.68 6.16
C GLY A 74 -9.60 -7.20 5.87
N TYR A 75 -9.31 -6.35 6.84
CA TYR A 75 -9.19 -4.90 6.62
C TYR A 75 -7.94 -4.51 5.82
N GLY A 76 -6.81 -5.20 6.01
CA GLY A 76 -5.63 -4.99 5.19
C GLY A 76 -5.89 -5.28 3.72
N ARG A 77 -6.57 -6.38 3.42
CA ARG A 77 -7.00 -6.73 2.07
C ARG A 77 -7.97 -5.70 1.48
N GLN A 78 -8.94 -5.24 2.26
CA GLN A 78 -9.87 -4.20 1.84
C GLN A 78 -9.14 -2.90 1.48
N MET A 79 -8.13 -2.52 2.26
CA MET A 79 -7.29 -1.36 1.96
C MET A 79 -6.56 -1.55 0.63
N ILE A 80 -5.94 -2.69 0.40
CA ILE A 80 -5.24 -2.99 -0.87
C ILE A 80 -6.21 -2.91 -2.06
N GLU A 81 -7.38 -3.53 -1.96
CA GLU A 81 -8.37 -3.49 -3.04
C GLU A 81 -8.86 -2.06 -3.32
N PHE A 82 -9.04 -1.27 -2.28
CA PHE A 82 -9.37 0.16 -2.42
C PHE A 82 -8.26 0.90 -3.18
N LEU A 83 -7.00 0.72 -2.80
CA LEU A 83 -5.85 1.37 -3.44
C LEU A 83 -5.72 0.98 -4.91
N CYS A 84 -5.87 -0.31 -5.21
CA CYS A 84 -5.80 -0.80 -6.59
C CYS A 84 -6.89 -0.20 -7.47
N ARG A 85 -8.11 -0.02 -6.96
CA ARG A 85 -9.18 0.68 -7.68
C ARG A 85 -8.91 2.18 -7.80
N HIS A 86 -8.45 2.80 -6.72
CA HIS A 86 -8.16 4.24 -6.70
C HIS A 86 -7.10 4.62 -7.74
N TYR A 87 -6.05 3.82 -7.89
CA TYR A 87 -4.93 4.09 -8.80
C TYR A 87 -5.08 3.45 -10.19
N SER A 88 -6.15 2.71 -10.46
CA SER A 88 -6.29 1.92 -11.70
C SER A 88 -6.18 2.72 -13.00
N GLY A 89 -6.47 4.03 -12.97
CA GLY A 89 -6.33 4.92 -14.13
C GLY A 89 -4.91 5.44 -14.39
N ALA A 90 -4.07 5.47 -13.38
CA ALA A 90 -2.73 6.05 -13.43
C ALA A 90 -1.61 5.01 -13.24
N CYS A 91 -1.91 3.93 -12.55
CA CYS A 91 -0.95 2.90 -12.16
C CYS A 91 -1.17 1.62 -12.98
N HIS A 92 -0.11 1.11 -13.60
CA HIS A 92 -0.15 -0.22 -14.21
C HIS A 92 0.49 -1.29 -13.33
N THR A 93 1.36 -0.90 -12.39
CA THR A 93 2.06 -1.82 -11.49
C THR A 93 2.16 -1.22 -10.10
N MET A 94 1.62 -1.94 -9.12
CA MET A 94 1.80 -1.63 -7.70
C MET A 94 2.92 -2.50 -7.14
N LEU A 95 3.93 -1.85 -6.53
CA LEU A 95 5.01 -2.52 -5.82
C LEU A 95 4.76 -2.48 -4.31
N VAL A 96 5.28 -3.47 -3.61
CA VAL A 96 5.39 -3.46 -2.15
C VAL A 96 6.67 -4.17 -1.73
N GLY A 97 7.43 -3.56 -0.83
CA GLY A 97 8.61 -4.16 -0.23
C GLY A 97 8.31 -4.67 1.17
N THR A 98 8.83 -5.84 1.51
CA THR A 98 8.67 -6.46 2.82
C THR A 98 9.91 -7.24 3.22
N GLY A 99 10.06 -7.52 4.52
CA GLY A 99 11.07 -8.47 5.00
C GLY A 99 10.68 -9.92 4.66
N GLU A 100 11.59 -10.84 4.98
CA GLU A 100 11.41 -12.28 4.71
C GLU A 100 10.44 -12.96 5.72
N SER A 101 9.44 -12.24 6.20
CA SER A 101 8.42 -12.80 7.07
C SER A 101 7.43 -13.65 6.24
N ARG A 102 7.32 -14.93 6.56
CA ARG A 102 6.38 -15.84 5.90
C ARG A 102 4.94 -15.32 5.98
N GLN A 103 4.55 -14.77 7.12
CA GLN A 103 3.19 -14.26 7.33
C GLN A 103 2.90 -13.06 6.41
N THR A 104 3.83 -12.13 6.30
CA THR A 104 3.69 -10.95 5.46
C THR A 104 3.73 -11.31 3.98
N VAL A 105 4.65 -12.19 3.58
CA VAL A 105 4.74 -12.70 2.19
C VAL A 105 3.44 -13.37 1.79
N SER A 106 2.92 -14.29 2.61
CA SER A 106 1.65 -14.97 2.34
C SER A 106 0.48 -13.99 2.23
N PHE A 107 0.46 -12.96 3.05
CA PHE A 107 -0.57 -11.91 2.98
C PHE A 107 -0.58 -11.23 1.61
N TYR A 108 0.58 -10.78 1.13
CA TYR A 108 0.66 -10.11 -0.17
C TYR A 108 0.39 -11.05 -1.34
N GLU A 109 0.87 -12.29 -1.28
CA GLU A 109 0.54 -13.29 -2.29
C GLU A 109 -0.96 -13.54 -2.37
N ASN A 110 -1.65 -13.65 -1.23
CA ASN A 110 -3.10 -13.80 -1.17
C ASN A 110 -3.85 -12.55 -1.66
N CYS A 111 -3.20 -11.40 -1.67
CA CYS A 111 -3.73 -10.15 -2.26
C CYS A 111 -3.41 -10.01 -3.75
N GLY A 112 -2.88 -11.05 -4.40
CA GLY A 112 -2.60 -11.05 -5.84
C GLY A 112 -1.24 -10.49 -6.25
N PHE A 113 -0.33 -10.32 -5.31
CA PHE A 113 1.05 -9.90 -5.59
C PHE A 113 1.92 -11.12 -5.89
N THR A 114 2.88 -10.93 -6.78
CA THR A 114 3.90 -11.92 -7.14
C THR A 114 5.30 -11.34 -6.95
N TYR A 115 6.29 -12.19 -6.74
CA TYR A 115 7.68 -11.76 -6.56
C TYR A 115 8.16 -10.89 -7.74
N SER A 116 8.85 -9.80 -7.41
CA SER A 116 9.46 -8.89 -8.38
C SER A 116 10.99 -8.95 -8.33
N HIS A 117 11.58 -8.50 -7.23
CA HIS A 117 13.03 -8.44 -7.05
C HIS A 117 13.40 -8.33 -5.58
N THR A 118 14.70 -8.43 -5.28
CA THR A 118 15.24 -8.32 -3.92
C THR A 118 16.25 -7.18 -3.86
N VAL A 119 16.18 -6.36 -2.81
CA VAL A 119 17.22 -5.38 -2.49
C VAL A 119 18.04 -5.93 -1.33
N LEU A 120 19.29 -6.33 -1.64
CA LEU A 120 20.19 -6.92 -0.66
C LEU A 120 20.58 -5.92 0.43
N ASP A 121 20.65 -6.39 1.66
CA ASP A 121 21.10 -5.63 2.83
C ASP A 121 20.28 -4.35 3.12
N PHE A 122 19.05 -4.26 2.60
CA PHE A 122 18.20 -3.07 2.76
C PHE A 122 18.03 -2.70 4.23
N PHE A 123 17.66 -3.66 5.08
CA PHE A 123 17.40 -3.39 6.49
C PHE A 123 18.66 -3.06 7.27
N THR A 124 19.77 -3.72 6.97
CA THR A 124 21.06 -3.48 7.63
C THR A 124 21.69 -2.16 7.22
N ARG A 125 21.42 -1.67 6.01
CA ARG A 125 21.96 -0.40 5.50
C ARG A 125 21.13 0.81 5.88
N ASN A 126 19.82 0.67 6.06
CA ASN A 126 18.91 1.79 6.17
C ASN A 126 18.41 2.04 7.61
N TYR A 127 18.40 1.01 8.47
CA TYR A 127 17.93 1.13 9.84
C TYR A 127 19.13 1.24 10.80
N ASP A 128 18.95 2.04 11.85
CA ASP A 128 20.00 2.29 12.85
C ASP A 128 20.07 1.20 13.95
N HIS A 129 19.16 0.24 13.89
CA HIS A 129 19.09 -0.89 14.81
C HIS A 129 18.59 -2.14 14.07
N PRO A 130 18.85 -3.35 14.61
CA PRO A 130 18.32 -4.58 14.00
C PRO A 130 16.79 -4.59 14.00
N ILE A 131 16.22 -4.91 12.83
CA ILE A 131 14.77 -5.11 12.67
C ILE A 131 14.49 -6.59 12.81
N ILE A 132 13.64 -6.95 13.75
CA ILE A 132 13.33 -8.35 14.07
C ILE A 132 11.87 -8.63 13.77
N GLU A 133 11.61 -9.63 12.90
CA GLU A 133 10.28 -10.17 12.63
C GLU A 133 10.32 -11.69 12.74
N ASP A 134 9.32 -12.28 13.39
CA ASP A 134 9.22 -13.74 13.59
C ASP A 134 10.49 -14.37 14.19
N GLY A 135 11.17 -13.66 15.10
CA GLY A 135 12.40 -14.10 15.73
C GLY A 135 13.64 -14.06 14.85
N ARG A 136 13.56 -13.46 13.66
CA ARG A 136 14.68 -13.31 12.71
C ARG A 136 15.08 -11.86 12.54
N VAL A 137 16.37 -11.61 12.43
CA VAL A 137 16.90 -10.30 12.04
C VAL A 137 16.71 -10.14 10.53
N LEU A 138 15.97 -9.13 10.12
CA LEU A 138 15.76 -8.82 8.71
C LEU A 138 17.04 -8.25 8.08
N LYS A 139 17.36 -8.70 6.90
CA LYS A 139 18.52 -8.27 6.12
C LYS A 139 18.10 -7.68 4.79
N ASP A 140 17.47 -8.47 3.94
CA ASP A 140 17.09 -8.12 2.59
C ASP A 140 15.63 -7.69 2.53
N MET A 141 15.32 -6.75 1.63
CA MET A 141 13.94 -6.42 1.30
C MET A 141 13.51 -7.17 0.05
N ILE A 142 12.40 -7.89 0.16
CA ILE A 142 11.78 -8.61 -0.94
C ILE A 142 10.65 -7.76 -1.50
N TYR A 143 10.70 -7.48 -2.81
CA TYR A 143 9.66 -6.73 -3.51
C TYR A 143 8.71 -7.65 -4.23
N PHE A 144 7.43 -7.35 -4.06
CA PHE A 144 6.32 -7.98 -4.76
C PHE A 144 5.64 -6.95 -5.66
N GLN A 145 4.96 -7.43 -6.69
CA GLN A 145 4.24 -6.58 -7.63
C GLN A 145 2.87 -7.14 -7.95
N ARG A 146 1.94 -6.24 -8.21
CA ARG A 146 0.62 -6.58 -8.74
C ARG A 146 0.34 -5.69 -9.96
N LYS A 147 -0.01 -6.30 -11.09
CA LYS A 147 -0.45 -5.58 -12.28
C LYS A 147 -1.90 -5.13 -12.08
N LEU A 148 -2.16 -3.84 -12.33
CA LEU A 148 -3.50 -3.28 -12.21
C LEU A 148 -4.17 -3.29 -13.58
N VAL A 149 -5.41 -3.82 -13.62
CA VAL A 149 -6.23 -3.80 -14.82
C VAL A 149 -6.85 -2.41 -14.94
N ARG A 150 -6.63 -1.75 -16.10
CA ARG A 150 -7.37 -0.53 -16.40
C ARG A 150 -8.85 -0.89 -16.51
N LEU A 151 -9.68 -0.24 -15.69
CA LEU A 151 -11.11 -0.24 -15.92
C LEU A 151 -11.32 0.50 -17.26
N CYS A 152 -11.67 -0.24 -18.30
CA CYS A 152 -12.12 0.36 -19.55
C CYS A 152 -13.35 1.19 -19.21
N SER A 153 -13.25 2.53 -19.37
CA SER A 153 -14.44 3.36 -19.48
C SER A 153 -15.14 2.89 -20.73
N HIS A 154 -16.29 2.22 -20.59
CA HIS A 154 -17.18 2.02 -21.70
C HIS A 154 -17.69 3.41 -22.07
N SER A 155 -17.12 3.99 -23.12
CA SER A 155 -17.76 5.10 -23.79
C SER A 155 -19.04 4.53 -24.39
N PHE A 156 -20.17 4.88 -23.80
CA PHE A 156 -21.45 4.76 -24.47
C PHE A 156 -21.38 5.68 -25.66
N SER A 157 -21.12 5.14 -26.85
CA SER A 157 -21.42 5.83 -28.09
C SER A 157 -22.94 5.85 -28.17
N GLU A 158 -23.54 7.01 -27.94
CA GLU A 158 -24.90 7.26 -28.35
C GLU A 158 -24.95 7.07 -29.85
N ARG A 159 -25.55 5.98 -30.28
CA ARG A 159 -26.03 5.90 -31.66
C ARG A 159 -27.22 6.83 -31.74
N THR A 160 -26.99 7.98 -32.32
CA THR A 160 -28.08 8.78 -32.87
C THR A 160 -28.58 8.02 -34.12
N ASP A 161 -29.69 7.33 -33.95
CA ASP A 161 -30.46 6.86 -35.10
C ASP A 161 -31.10 8.09 -35.73
N ASP A 162 -30.49 8.57 -36.78
CA ASP A 162 -31.13 9.49 -37.70
C ASP A 162 -32.21 8.71 -38.46
N LEU A 163 -33.40 8.79 -37.98
CA LEU A 163 -34.60 8.50 -38.78
C LEU A 163 -34.81 9.66 -39.72
N VAL A 164 -34.45 9.48 -40.98
CA VAL A 164 -34.88 10.34 -42.10
C VAL A 164 -35.98 9.60 -42.84
N ASN A 165 -37.13 10.24 -42.96
CA ASN A 165 -38.20 9.92 -43.87
C ASN A 165 -37.80 10.14 -45.32
#